data_dda8cdaacd73e4272274afd4b0bedfde
#
_entry.id   dda8cdaacd73e4272274afd4b0bedfde
#
_cell.length_a   1.000
_cell.length_b   1.000
_cell.length_c   1.000
_cell.angle_alpha   90.00
_cell.angle_beta   90.00
_cell.angle_gamma   90.00
#
_symmetry.space_group_name_H-M   'P 1'
#
loop_
_entity.id
_entity.type
_entity.pdbx_description
1 polymer ?
#
loop_
_entity_poly.entity_id
_entity_poly.type
_entity_poly.pdbx_seq_one_letter_code
_entity_poly.pdbx_strand_id
1 'polypeptide(L)'
;MPLYIKEIEADELTPVRVFKQLTGKNKALLESSLKFGLNGRYSFISQNPVDKITLTEGNTAYNGQPSTALFLDEVEKRMSENVVNDHRFPFIGGALGYVGYETIHQYENIGEYLPDPLDLPEAQLYLYKEMVVFDHIDQTVFITSIESQEKVDALATELQKESQLSKGEVQVTAFTSAIGQSAFEEMVETAQAAIRQGEIFQVVPSQRMSANYTGDTFEIYRRLKRRNPSPYLYYLEMDGCTIIGSSPESVVAVHGQTITMKPIAGTRRRGATPAEDDILAAELMADEKEVAEHTMLVDLARNDVGRRAENGTVEVTKLMTVEKYSDVMHIVSEVSAILKQGHTAFDALRAGLPAGTVSGAPKIAAMRLINQMEQVKRGIYSGGVGYFSFNGDMDFALAIRTMVVEEETLHVQAGAGVVLDSVPAKEYEETLNKAKALMEVARYDSFNR
;
A
#
# COMPACT_ATOMS: atom_id res chain seq x y z
N MET A 1 -16.66 22.75 0.86
CA MET A 1 -16.41 23.43 -0.43
C MET A 1 -17.28 22.81 -1.52
N PRO A 2 -17.58 23.48 -2.66
CA PRO A 2 -18.24 22.86 -3.80
C PRO A 2 -17.30 21.87 -4.49
N LEU A 3 -17.87 20.83 -5.12
CA LEU A 3 -17.17 19.94 -6.03
C LEU A 3 -17.63 20.25 -7.46
N TYR A 4 -16.70 20.71 -8.31
CA TYR A 4 -16.94 20.89 -9.74
C TYR A 4 -16.63 19.59 -10.45
N ILE A 5 -17.53 19.15 -11.36
CA ILE A 5 -17.41 17.87 -12.04
C ILE A 5 -17.78 18.04 -13.50
N LYS A 6 -17.05 17.32 -14.35
CA LYS A 6 -17.34 17.18 -15.77
C LYS A 6 -17.16 15.73 -16.16
N GLU A 7 -18.19 15.16 -16.75
CA GLU A 7 -18.12 13.88 -17.44
C GLU A 7 -17.54 14.10 -18.85
N ILE A 8 -16.67 13.20 -19.28
CA ILE A 8 -16.08 13.22 -20.62
C ILE A 8 -16.24 11.86 -21.28
N GLU A 9 -16.34 11.86 -22.62
CA GLU A 9 -16.35 10.63 -23.40
C GLU A 9 -15.06 9.84 -23.21
N ALA A 10 -15.20 8.55 -22.94
CA ALA A 10 -14.10 7.71 -22.46
C ALA A 10 -13.71 6.58 -23.42
N ASP A 11 -14.36 6.46 -24.56
CA ASP A 11 -14.23 5.33 -25.50
C ASP A 11 -12.79 4.99 -25.87
N GLU A 12 -11.94 6.02 -25.99
CA GLU A 12 -10.54 5.88 -26.33
C GLU A 12 -9.60 6.09 -25.13
N LEU A 13 -10.12 6.41 -23.94
CA LEU A 13 -9.33 6.70 -22.76
C LEU A 13 -9.11 5.45 -21.91
N THR A 14 -7.87 5.28 -21.47
CA THR A 14 -7.50 4.31 -20.43
C THR A 14 -6.71 5.03 -19.35
N PRO A 15 -6.69 4.55 -18.10
CA PRO A 15 -5.87 5.15 -17.05
C PRO A 15 -4.40 5.31 -17.45
N VAL A 16 -3.83 4.32 -18.14
CA VAL A 16 -2.46 4.37 -18.68
C VAL A 16 -2.29 5.48 -19.72
N ARG A 17 -3.26 5.65 -20.62
CA ARG A 17 -3.22 6.69 -21.63
C ARG A 17 -3.30 8.07 -20.98
N VAL A 18 -4.26 8.28 -20.10
CA VAL A 18 -4.43 9.53 -19.37
C VAL A 18 -3.18 9.87 -18.59
N PHE A 19 -2.61 8.94 -17.81
CA PHE A 19 -1.38 9.18 -17.06
C PHE A 19 -0.22 9.62 -17.95
N LYS A 20 -0.05 9.04 -19.14
CA LYS A 20 0.99 9.44 -20.11
C LYS A 20 0.70 10.78 -20.81
N GLN A 21 -0.57 11.15 -20.95
CA GLN A 21 -0.95 12.44 -21.55
C GLN A 21 -0.74 13.62 -20.61
N LEU A 22 -0.90 13.40 -19.32
CA LEU A 22 -0.68 14.43 -18.30
C LEU A 22 0.79 14.89 -18.31
N THR A 23 0.97 16.21 -18.35
CA THR A 23 2.30 16.87 -18.48
C THR A 23 2.80 17.49 -17.18
N GLY A 24 2.00 17.45 -16.12
CA GLY A 24 2.33 17.98 -14.80
C GLY A 24 3.37 17.14 -14.05
N LYS A 25 3.72 17.62 -12.86
CA LYS A 25 4.70 16.98 -11.96
C LYS A 25 3.98 16.18 -10.86
N ASN A 26 4.77 15.31 -10.21
CA ASN A 26 4.30 14.54 -9.06
C ASN A 26 2.97 13.86 -9.37
N LYS A 27 2.94 13.14 -10.50
CA LYS A 27 1.76 12.45 -10.95
C LYS A 27 1.48 11.23 -10.08
N ALA A 28 0.22 10.96 -9.85
CA ALA A 28 -0.25 9.81 -9.10
C ALA A 28 -1.28 9.03 -9.90
N LEU A 29 -1.16 7.71 -9.88
CA LEU A 29 -2.12 6.76 -10.44
C LEU A 29 -2.43 5.70 -9.39
N LEU A 30 -3.69 5.62 -8.99
CA LEU A 30 -4.22 4.53 -8.18
C LEU A 30 -5.22 3.75 -9.03
N GLU A 31 -5.06 2.44 -9.07
CA GLU A 31 -5.97 1.54 -9.80
C GLU A 31 -6.30 0.32 -8.94
N SER A 32 -7.39 -0.33 -9.25
CA SER A 32 -7.70 -1.65 -8.76
C SER A 32 -8.10 -2.56 -9.92
N SER A 33 -7.83 -3.85 -9.81
CA SER A 33 -8.25 -4.79 -10.84
C SER A 33 -9.73 -5.11 -10.69
N LEU A 34 -10.52 -5.00 -11.78
CA LEU A 34 -11.93 -5.41 -11.85
C LEU A 34 -12.21 -6.86 -11.40
N LYS A 35 -11.18 -7.71 -11.38
CA LYS A 35 -11.28 -9.09 -10.88
C LYS A 35 -11.65 -9.17 -9.40
N PHE A 36 -11.52 -8.06 -8.66
CA PHE A 36 -11.79 -7.96 -7.22
C PHE A 36 -13.15 -7.33 -6.87
N GLY A 37 -14.11 -7.39 -7.78
CA GLY A 37 -15.49 -6.91 -7.56
C GLY A 37 -15.58 -5.40 -7.41
N LEU A 38 -16.38 -4.91 -6.46
CA LEU A 38 -16.60 -3.48 -6.24
C LEU A 38 -15.31 -2.70 -5.90
N ASN A 39 -14.30 -3.35 -5.33
CA ASN A 39 -13.01 -2.72 -5.06
C ASN A 39 -12.26 -2.32 -6.36
N GLY A 40 -12.60 -2.93 -7.51
CA GLY A 40 -12.03 -2.61 -8.81
C GLY A 40 -12.79 -1.55 -9.60
N ARG A 41 -13.78 -0.89 -9.00
CA ARG A 41 -14.66 0.03 -9.72
C ARG A 41 -13.95 1.28 -10.23
N TYR A 42 -13.04 1.87 -9.44
CA TYR A 42 -12.47 3.17 -9.75
C TYR A 42 -10.97 3.12 -10.02
N SER A 43 -10.51 4.01 -10.91
CA SER A 43 -9.10 4.44 -10.98
C SER A 43 -9.04 5.94 -10.81
N PHE A 44 -7.99 6.40 -10.12
CA PHE A 44 -7.78 7.81 -9.79
C PHE A 44 -6.44 8.27 -10.33
N ILE A 45 -6.43 9.42 -11.01
CA ILE A 45 -5.21 10.02 -11.58
C ILE A 45 -5.17 11.49 -11.23
N SER A 46 -4.01 11.95 -10.77
CA SER A 46 -3.80 13.37 -10.46
C SER A 46 -2.38 13.81 -10.82
N GLN A 47 -2.19 15.13 -10.87
CA GLN A 47 -0.91 15.79 -11.10
C GLN A 47 -0.88 17.15 -10.39
N ASN A 48 0.31 17.76 -10.30
CA ASN A 48 0.48 19.12 -9.79
C ASN A 48 -0.15 19.36 -8.42
N PRO A 49 0.30 18.65 -7.37
CA PRO A 49 -0.22 18.88 -6.02
C PRO A 49 0.02 20.33 -5.58
N VAL A 50 -0.91 20.87 -4.81
CA VAL A 50 -0.84 22.25 -4.31
C VAL A 50 0.01 22.37 -3.05
N ASP A 51 0.08 21.29 -2.26
CA ASP A 51 0.80 21.26 -0.99
C ASP A 51 1.53 19.92 -0.81
N LYS A 52 2.56 19.95 0.04
CA LYS A 52 3.35 18.78 0.43
C LYS A 52 3.56 18.77 1.94
N ILE A 53 3.32 17.61 2.56
CA ILE A 53 3.61 17.37 3.97
C ILE A 53 4.58 16.19 4.05
N THR A 54 5.67 16.37 4.78
CA THR A 54 6.73 15.36 4.96
C THR A 54 7.01 15.12 6.43
N LEU A 55 7.49 13.92 6.71
CA LEU A 55 8.08 13.52 7.99
C LEU A 55 9.51 13.06 7.73
N THR A 56 10.49 13.70 8.34
CA THR A 56 11.89 13.34 8.21
C THR A 56 12.56 13.38 9.58
N GLU A 57 13.14 12.25 10.01
CA GLU A 57 13.77 12.07 11.33
C GLU A 57 12.85 12.54 12.47
N GLY A 58 11.56 12.15 12.40
CA GLY A 58 10.55 12.52 13.39
C GLY A 58 10.03 13.96 13.31
N ASN A 59 10.58 14.79 12.40
CA ASN A 59 10.20 16.18 12.23
C ASN A 59 9.21 16.36 11.09
N THR A 60 8.06 16.94 11.38
CA THR A 60 7.04 17.28 10.39
C THR A 60 7.37 18.60 9.69
N ALA A 61 7.19 18.64 8.37
CA ALA A 61 7.28 19.86 7.59
C ALA A 61 6.08 20.01 6.63
N TYR A 62 5.59 21.24 6.48
CA TYR A 62 4.56 21.65 5.53
C TYR A 62 5.19 22.57 4.49
N ASN A 63 5.18 22.20 3.21
CA ASN A 63 5.84 22.93 2.12
C ASN A 63 7.30 23.31 2.44
N GLY A 64 8.03 22.41 3.11
CA GLY A 64 9.42 22.61 3.53
C GLY A 64 9.58 23.50 4.78
N GLN A 65 8.50 24.00 5.38
CA GLN A 65 8.56 24.75 6.62
C GLN A 65 8.28 23.83 7.82
N PRO A 66 9.10 23.86 8.88
CA PRO A 66 8.89 23.03 10.06
C PRO A 66 7.51 23.24 10.69
N SER A 67 6.86 22.15 11.09
CA SER A 67 5.62 22.15 11.89
C SER A 67 5.88 21.50 13.24
N THR A 68 5.21 22.03 14.28
CA THR A 68 5.25 21.42 15.63
C THR A 68 4.20 20.33 15.84
N ALA A 69 3.30 20.15 14.87
CA ALA A 69 2.29 19.10 14.90
C ALA A 69 2.88 17.74 14.51
N LEU A 70 2.30 16.66 15.01
CA LEU A 70 2.61 15.33 14.49
C LEU A 70 2.19 15.22 13.02
N PHE A 71 2.81 14.34 12.27
CA PHE A 71 2.61 14.25 10.83
C PHE A 71 1.14 14.13 10.42
N LEU A 72 0.42 13.15 10.97
CA LEU A 72 -1.00 12.97 10.63
C LEU A 72 -1.88 14.10 11.16
N ASP A 73 -1.50 14.78 12.25
CA ASP A 73 -2.24 15.95 12.74
C ASP A 73 -2.07 17.15 11.80
N GLU A 74 -0.88 17.36 11.23
CA GLU A 74 -0.67 18.41 10.23
C GLU A 74 -1.47 18.12 8.96
N VAL A 75 -1.49 16.86 8.50
CA VAL A 75 -2.30 16.46 7.34
C VAL A 75 -3.79 16.72 7.61
N GLU A 76 -4.31 16.26 8.75
CA GLU A 76 -5.72 16.45 9.15
C GLU A 76 -6.10 17.92 9.20
N LYS A 77 -5.23 18.76 9.76
CA LYS A 77 -5.42 20.21 9.80
C LYS A 77 -5.57 20.78 8.39
N ARG A 78 -4.71 20.40 7.41
CA ARG A 78 -4.80 20.90 6.04
C ARG A 78 -6.02 20.35 5.30
N MET A 79 -6.37 19.11 5.56
CA MET A 79 -7.58 18.50 4.99
C MET A 79 -8.85 19.20 5.49
N SER A 80 -8.90 19.58 6.78
CA SER A 80 -10.07 20.26 7.38
C SER A 80 -10.38 21.62 6.77
N GLU A 81 -9.40 22.28 6.15
CA GLU A 81 -9.58 23.53 5.43
C GLU A 81 -10.37 23.38 4.11
N ASN A 82 -10.49 22.14 3.60
CA ASN A 82 -11.00 21.83 2.26
C ASN A 82 -12.15 20.79 2.26
N VAL A 83 -12.91 20.66 3.34
CA VAL A 83 -13.98 19.65 3.46
C VAL A 83 -15.06 19.82 2.39
N VAL A 84 -15.41 18.71 1.75
CA VAL A 84 -16.43 18.60 0.71
C VAL A 84 -17.47 17.56 1.11
N ASN A 85 -18.73 17.91 1.09
CA ASN A 85 -19.83 16.98 1.39
C ASN A 85 -20.39 16.40 0.07
N ASP A 86 -19.58 15.58 -0.60
CA ASP A 86 -19.96 14.87 -1.81
C ASP A 86 -19.32 13.46 -1.78
N HIS A 87 -20.14 12.42 -1.83
CA HIS A 87 -19.74 11.03 -1.69
C HIS A 87 -19.98 10.21 -2.97
N ARG A 88 -20.07 10.87 -4.14
CA ARG A 88 -20.22 10.17 -5.43
C ARG A 88 -19.02 9.28 -5.73
N PHE A 89 -17.84 9.70 -5.33
CA PHE A 89 -16.61 8.91 -5.46
C PHE A 89 -15.92 8.80 -4.11
N PRO A 90 -15.25 7.68 -3.82
CA PRO A 90 -14.50 7.53 -2.56
C PRO A 90 -13.28 8.46 -2.48
N PHE A 91 -12.75 8.89 -3.63
CA PHE A 91 -11.65 9.84 -3.70
C PHE A 91 -11.96 10.96 -4.71
N ILE A 92 -12.11 12.19 -4.22
CA ILE A 92 -12.48 13.38 -5.00
C ILE A 92 -11.39 14.45 -5.02
N GLY A 93 -10.20 14.10 -4.54
CA GLY A 93 -9.08 14.94 -4.18
C GLY A 93 -8.80 14.84 -2.69
N GLY A 94 -7.61 15.26 -2.27
CA GLY A 94 -7.16 15.14 -0.89
C GLY A 94 -5.67 14.85 -0.78
N ALA A 95 -5.26 14.28 0.35
CA ALA A 95 -3.88 13.92 0.61
C ALA A 95 -3.59 12.50 0.09
N LEU A 96 -2.61 12.35 -0.80
CA LEU A 96 -2.22 11.08 -1.41
C LEU A 96 -0.70 10.90 -1.35
N GLY A 97 -0.24 9.69 -1.05
CA GLY A 97 1.17 9.33 -1.02
C GLY A 97 1.43 8.12 -0.11
N TYR A 98 2.45 8.21 0.73
CA TYR A 98 2.81 7.13 1.65
C TYR A 98 3.01 7.61 3.09
N VAL A 99 2.71 6.69 4.01
CA VAL A 99 3.02 6.78 5.44
C VAL A 99 3.87 5.56 5.77
N GLY A 100 5.19 5.74 5.88
CA GLY A 100 6.14 4.65 6.02
C GLY A 100 6.16 4.05 7.43
N TYR A 101 6.91 2.94 7.56
CA TYR A 101 7.01 2.18 8.80
C TYR A 101 7.50 3.03 9.98
N GLU A 102 8.53 3.84 9.79
CA GLU A 102 9.14 4.63 10.85
C GLU A 102 8.26 5.77 11.37
N THR A 103 7.14 6.07 10.74
CA THR A 103 6.14 7.02 11.27
C THR A 103 5.67 6.62 12.67
N ILE A 104 5.75 5.33 13.02
CA ILE A 104 5.40 4.80 14.35
C ILE A 104 6.21 5.42 15.47
N HIS A 105 7.44 5.90 15.23
CA HIS A 105 8.27 6.57 16.23
C HIS A 105 7.64 7.85 16.79
N GLN A 106 6.69 8.47 16.07
CA GLN A 106 5.92 9.60 16.60
C GLN A 106 4.91 9.19 17.68
N TYR A 107 4.57 7.90 17.78
CA TYR A 107 3.48 7.40 18.64
C TYR A 107 3.95 6.37 19.66
N GLU A 108 4.97 5.58 19.34
CA GLU A 108 5.45 4.47 20.17
C GLU A 108 6.97 4.43 20.23
N ASN A 109 7.50 4.07 21.39
CA ASN A 109 8.93 3.85 21.55
C ASN A 109 9.28 2.40 21.13
N ILE A 110 9.83 2.25 19.94
CA ILE A 110 10.29 0.96 19.39
C ILE A 110 11.81 0.84 19.32
N GLY A 111 12.56 1.83 19.79
CA GLY A 111 14.03 1.90 19.76
C GLY A 111 14.51 3.20 19.11
N GLU A 112 15.80 3.25 18.77
CA GLU A 112 16.38 4.39 18.07
C GLU A 112 16.15 4.32 16.56
N TYR A 113 16.26 5.47 15.88
CA TYR A 113 16.21 5.50 14.43
C TYR A 113 17.41 4.76 13.83
N LEU A 114 17.13 3.83 12.94
CA LEU A 114 18.14 3.14 12.17
C LEU A 114 18.70 4.03 11.04
N PRO A 115 19.91 3.74 10.53
CA PRO A 115 20.44 4.41 9.34
C PRO A 115 19.47 4.30 8.14
N ASP A 116 19.37 5.38 7.36
CA ASP A 116 18.58 5.41 6.15
C ASP A 116 19.48 5.53 4.91
N PRO A 117 19.73 4.43 4.20
CA PRO A 117 20.56 4.49 2.99
C PRO A 117 19.84 5.06 1.76
N LEU A 118 18.52 5.32 1.85
CA LEU A 118 17.73 5.88 0.75
C LEU A 118 17.53 7.40 0.89
N ASP A 119 17.80 7.96 2.05
CA ASP A 119 17.61 9.40 2.38
C ASP A 119 16.19 9.90 2.00
N LEU A 120 15.17 9.05 2.22
CA LEU A 120 13.78 9.37 1.93
C LEU A 120 13.03 9.77 3.21
N PRO A 121 12.05 10.69 3.12
CA PRO A 121 11.15 10.96 4.23
C PRO A 121 10.48 9.68 4.76
N GLU A 122 10.25 9.59 6.08
CA GLU A 122 9.47 8.51 6.67
C GLU A 122 8.02 8.50 6.17
N ALA A 123 7.47 9.70 5.88
CA ALA A 123 6.17 9.84 5.26
C ALA A 123 6.13 11.05 4.35
N GLN A 124 5.38 10.95 3.26
CA GLN A 124 5.19 12.04 2.30
C GLN A 124 3.79 11.96 1.71
N LEU A 125 3.00 13.00 1.91
CA LEU A 125 1.67 13.16 1.34
C LEU A 125 1.59 14.48 0.57
N TYR A 126 1.03 14.40 -0.63
CA TYR A 126 0.70 15.53 -1.47
C TYR A 126 -0.79 15.83 -1.43
N LEU A 127 -1.18 17.10 -1.41
CA LEU A 127 -2.56 17.54 -1.53
C LEU A 127 -2.91 17.83 -2.98
N TYR A 128 -3.82 17.05 -3.54
CA TYR A 128 -4.35 17.21 -4.90
C TYR A 128 -5.77 17.77 -4.83
N LYS A 129 -6.02 18.83 -5.60
CA LYS A 129 -7.35 19.47 -5.70
C LYS A 129 -8.10 19.15 -6.98
N GLU A 130 -7.41 18.51 -7.92
CA GLU A 130 -7.93 18.08 -9.21
C GLU A 130 -7.73 16.59 -9.38
N MET A 131 -8.71 15.89 -9.96
CA MET A 131 -8.65 14.46 -10.14
C MET A 131 -9.30 14.03 -11.46
N VAL A 132 -8.75 13.02 -12.11
CA VAL A 132 -9.43 12.22 -13.14
C VAL A 132 -9.87 10.91 -12.51
N VAL A 133 -11.17 10.62 -12.57
CA VAL A 133 -11.79 9.44 -12.00
C VAL A 133 -12.35 8.58 -13.11
N PHE A 134 -11.89 7.34 -13.23
CA PHE A 134 -12.49 6.33 -14.09
C PHE A 134 -13.48 5.49 -13.29
N ASP A 135 -14.71 5.38 -13.75
CA ASP A 135 -15.68 4.39 -13.30
C ASP A 135 -15.70 3.24 -14.33
N HIS A 136 -15.08 2.12 -13.95
CA HIS A 136 -14.95 0.97 -14.85
C HIS A 136 -16.23 0.16 -15.00
N ILE A 137 -17.20 0.31 -14.09
CA ILE A 137 -18.50 -0.35 -14.19
C ILE A 137 -19.38 0.40 -15.18
N ASP A 138 -19.50 1.71 -15.02
CA ASP A 138 -20.33 2.56 -15.87
C ASP A 138 -19.60 3.00 -17.14
N GLN A 139 -18.30 2.64 -17.28
CA GLN A 139 -17.44 3.00 -18.42
C GLN A 139 -17.40 4.51 -18.69
N THR A 140 -17.37 5.29 -17.62
CA THR A 140 -17.35 6.76 -17.68
C THR A 140 -16.06 7.32 -17.09
N VAL A 141 -15.68 8.52 -17.53
CA VAL A 141 -14.57 9.27 -16.98
C VAL A 141 -15.04 10.62 -16.48
N PHE A 142 -14.70 10.95 -15.27
CA PHE A 142 -15.01 12.22 -14.65
C PHE A 142 -13.74 13.00 -14.36
N ILE A 143 -13.80 14.31 -14.54
CA ILE A 143 -12.80 15.24 -14.06
C ILE A 143 -13.43 16.01 -12.92
N THR A 144 -12.73 16.06 -11.77
CA THR A 144 -13.20 16.76 -10.58
C THR A 144 -12.20 17.82 -10.13
N SER A 145 -12.70 18.92 -9.57
CA SER A 145 -11.89 19.94 -8.88
C SER A 145 -12.69 20.55 -7.72
N ILE A 146 -12.01 20.85 -6.63
CA ILE A 146 -12.59 21.62 -5.51
C ILE A 146 -12.30 23.12 -5.63
N GLU A 147 -11.57 23.56 -6.67
CA GLU A 147 -11.17 24.96 -6.84
C GLU A 147 -12.17 25.71 -7.74
N SER A 148 -12.31 25.28 -9.00
CA SER A 148 -13.20 25.95 -9.95
C SER A 148 -13.56 25.09 -11.17
N GLN A 149 -14.59 25.54 -11.90
CA GLN A 149 -14.99 24.92 -13.17
C GLN A 149 -13.91 25.09 -14.25
N GLU A 150 -13.18 26.22 -14.27
CA GLU A 150 -12.11 26.49 -15.22
C GLU A 150 -10.98 25.46 -15.11
N LYS A 151 -10.69 24.98 -13.90
CA LYS A 151 -9.70 23.92 -13.67
C LYS A 151 -10.13 22.59 -14.28
N VAL A 152 -11.40 22.24 -14.11
CA VAL A 152 -12.02 21.05 -14.71
C VAL A 152 -11.95 21.14 -16.24
N ASP A 153 -12.32 22.29 -16.83
CA ASP A 153 -12.31 22.47 -18.28
C ASP A 153 -10.90 22.51 -18.87
N ALA A 154 -9.92 23.06 -18.14
CA ALA A 154 -8.52 23.04 -18.53
C ALA A 154 -7.96 21.62 -18.58
N LEU A 155 -8.22 20.81 -17.55
CA LEU A 155 -7.79 19.41 -17.50
C LEU A 155 -8.50 18.58 -18.59
N ALA A 156 -9.80 18.79 -18.82
CA ALA A 156 -10.55 18.15 -19.92
C ALA A 156 -9.91 18.47 -21.28
N THR A 157 -9.50 19.72 -21.50
CA THR A 157 -8.83 20.15 -22.74
C THR A 157 -7.44 19.51 -22.90
N GLU A 158 -6.70 19.32 -21.79
CA GLU A 158 -5.42 18.61 -21.81
C GLU A 158 -5.60 17.17 -22.27
N LEU A 159 -6.61 16.47 -21.76
CA LEU A 159 -6.89 15.07 -22.09
C LEU A 159 -7.43 14.84 -23.52
N GLN A 160 -7.97 15.87 -24.18
CA GLN A 160 -8.43 15.78 -25.56
C GLN A 160 -7.31 15.96 -26.60
N LYS A 161 -6.10 16.37 -26.19
CA LYS A 161 -4.98 16.52 -27.11
C LYS A 161 -4.53 15.16 -27.65
N GLU A 162 -4.31 15.09 -28.96
CA GLU A 162 -3.67 13.92 -29.56
C GLU A 162 -2.27 13.74 -28.99
N SER A 163 -2.00 12.56 -28.45
CA SER A 163 -0.69 12.20 -27.92
C SER A 163 -0.19 10.94 -28.60
N GLN A 164 0.98 11.01 -29.23
CA GLN A 164 1.70 9.82 -29.67
C GLN A 164 2.37 9.17 -28.44
N LEU A 165 1.71 8.15 -27.90
CA LEU A 165 2.25 7.39 -26.77
C LEU A 165 3.42 6.53 -27.25
N SER A 166 4.65 6.95 -26.95
CA SER A 166 5.82 6.10 -27.14
C SER A 166 5.84 4.95 -26.13
N LYS A 167 6.28 3.78 -26.55
CA LYS A 167 6.71 2.74 -25.60
C LYS A 167 8.03 3.19 -25.01
N GLY A 168 8.09 3.29 -23.67
CA GLY A 168 9.34 3.45 -22.97
C GLY A 168 10.12 2.14 -22.98
N GLU A 169 11.43 2.24 -22.93
CA GLU A 169 12.31 1.08 -22.68
C GLU A 169 12.81 1.17 -21.26
N VAL A 170 13.01 0.01 -20.63
CA VAL A 170 13.60 -0.09 -19.29
C VAL A 170 14.48 -1.30 -19.21
N GLN A 171 15.68 -1.14 -18.69
CA GLN A 171 16.66 -2.19 -18.43
C GLN A 171 16.98 -2.22 -16.95
N VAL A 172 17.02 -3.41 -16.36
CA VAL A 172 17.29 -3.61 -14.93
C VAL A 172 18.33 -4.71 -14.77
N THR A 173 19.36 -4.45 -13.97
CA THR A 173 20.42 -5.41 -13.67
C THR A 173 19.90 -6.56 -12.78
N ALA A 174 20.78 -7.48 -12.40
CA ALA A 174 20.44 -8.49 -11.39
C ALA A 174 20.27 -7.83 -10.02
N PHE A 175 19.25 -8.28 -9.27
CA PHE A 175 19.04 -7.86 -7.89
C PHE A 175 20.05 -8.53 -6.97
N THR A 176 20.52 -7.79 -5.98
CA THR A 176 21.40 -8.27 -4.92
C THR A 176 20.81 -7.95 -3.55
N SER A 177 20.91 -8.89 -2.62
CA SER A 177 20.52 -8.66 -1.22
C SER A 177 21.54 -7.78 -0.53
N ALA A 178 21.08 -6.84 0.30
CA ALA A 178 21.97 -5.97 1.08
C ALA A 178 22.69 -6.74 2.23
N ILE A 179 22.04 -7.76 2.79
CA ILE A 179 22.55 -8.48 3.98
C ILE A 179 22.99 -9.93 3.68
N GLY A 180 22.42 -10.56 2.63
CA GLY A 180 22.70 -11.94 2.27
C GLY A 180 22.02 -12.97 3.18
N GLN A 181 22.19 -14.26 2.84
CA GLN A 181 21.51 -15.38 3.47
C GLN A 181 21.89 -15.55 4.94
N SER A 182 23.17 -15.58 5.26
CA SER A 182 23.65 -15.86 6.64
C SER A 182 23.13 -14.87 7.65
N ALA A 183 23.16 -13.56 7.34
CA ALA A 183 22.66 -12.53 8.25
C ALA A 183 21.13 -12.60 8.42
N PHE A 184 20.39 -12.98 7.37
CA PHE A 184 18.95 -13.19 7.51
C PHE A 184 18.63 -14.42 8.39
N GLU A 185 19.37 -15.52 8.22
CA GLU A 185 19.22 -16.71 9.07
C GLU A 185 19.53 -16.43 10.53
N GLU A 186 20.53 -15.59 10.85
CA GLU A 186 20.81 -15.11 12.23
C GLU A 186 19.65 -14.31 12.81
N MET A 187 18.97 -13.48 12.00
CA MET A 187 17.73 -12.79 12.46
C MET A 187 16.62 -13.78 12.80
N VAL A 188 16.46 -14.85 12.03
CA VAL A 188 15.46 -15.89 12.31
C VAL A 188 15.79 -16.62 13.63
N GLU A 189 17.06 -16.97 13.87
CA GLU A 189 17.48 -17.62 15.11
C GLU A 189 17.29 -16.70 16.32
N THR A 190 17.59 -15.40 16.19
CA THR A 190 17.34 -14.38 17.21
C THR A 190 15.85 -14.26 17.53
N ALA A 191 14.99 -14.24 16.50
CA ALA A 191 13.54 -14.23 16.65
C ALA A 191 13.04 -15.47 17.41
N GLN A 192 13.53 -16.65 17.07
CA GLN A 192 13.17 -17.90 17.75
C GLN A 192 13.61 -17.90 19.22
N ALA A 193 14.76 -17.29 19.54
CA ALA A 193 15.21 -17.14 20.93
C ALA A 193 14.23 -16.27 21.73
N ALA A 194 13.78 -15.14 21.19
CA ALA A 194 12.78 -14.28 21.82
C ALA A 194 11.41 -14.98 22.00
N ILE A 195 10.99 -15.80 21.02
CA ILE A 195 9.78 -16.62 21.13
C ILE A 195 9.90 -17.64 22.26
N ARG A 196 11.03 -18.35 22.37
CA ARG A 196 11.27 -19.31 23.48
C ARG A 196 11.28 -18.66 24.85
N GLN A 197 11.67 -17.38 24.94
CA GLN A 197 11.63 -16.60 26.17
C GLN A 197 10.22 -16.07 26.50
N GLY A 198 9.26 -16.21 25.58
CA GLY A 198 7.89 -15.76 25.75
C GLY A 198 7.70 -14.24 25.54
N GLU A 199 8.66 -13.56 24.91
CA GLU A 199 8.57 -12.13 24.64
C GLU A 199 7.59 -11.82 23.51
N ILE A 200 7.54 -12.67 22.50
CA ILE A 200 6.69 -12.57 21.31
C ILE A 200 6.16 -13.94 20.88
N PHE A 201 5.11 -13.96 20.05
CA PHE A 201 4.60 -15.16 19.40
C PHE A 201 5.06 -15.29 17.95
N GLN A 202 5.20 -14.15 17.28
CA GLN A 202 5.59 -14.05 15.87
C GLN A 202 6.27 -12.71 15.62
N VAL A 203 7.24 -12.70 14.69
CA VAL A 203 7.88 -11.48 14.18
C VAL A 203 8.19 -11.64 12.70
N VAL A 204 8.19 -10.53 11.95
CA VAL A 204 8.43 -10.53 10.50
C VAL A 204 9.71 -9.75 10.18
N PRO A 205 10.91 -10.35 10.29
CA PRO A 205 12.13 -9.75 9.77
C PRO A 205 12.09 -9.65 8.25
N SER A 206 12.80 -8.66 7.69
CA SER A 206 12.81 -8.40 6.25
C SER A 206 14.22 -8.17 5.72
N GLN A 207 14.35 -8.28 4.39
CA GLN A 207 15.55 -7.90 3.67
C GLN A 207 15.22 -7.07 2.44
N ARG A 208 16.13 -6.14 2.09
CA ARG A 208 16.04 -5.32 0.88
C ARG A 208 16.96 -5.88 -0.20
N MET A 209 16.43 -5.92 -1.41
CA MET A 209 17.15 -6.31 -2.62
C MET A 209 17.16 -5.12 -3.57
N SER A 210 18.30 -4.84 -4.18
CA SER A 210 18.49 -3.67 -5.03
C SER A 210 19.11 -4.04 -6.37
N ALA A 211 18.76 -3.26 -7.41
CA ALA A 211 19.28 -3.39 -8.76
C ALA A 211 19.38 -2.02 -9.41
N ASN A 212 20.40 -1.80 -10.25
CA ASN A 212 20.45 -0.59 -11.07
C ASN A 212 19.49 -0.69 -12.24
N TYR A 213 18.93 0.44 -12.66
CA TYR A 213 18.06 0.51 -13.83
C TYR A 213 18.36 1.73 -14.68
N THR A 214 17.89 1.67 -15.93
CA THR A 214 17.85 2.82 -16.86
C THR A 214 16.54 2.80 -17.63
N GLY A 215 16.01 3.96 -17.97
CA GLY A 215 14.81 4.11 -18.80
C GLY A 215 13.54 4.46 -18.06
N ASP A 216 12.38 4.08 -18.64
CA ASP A 216 11.04 4.50 -18.18
C ASP A 216 10.46 3.53 -17.14
N THR A 217 10.42 3.95 -15.90
CA THR A 217 9.86 3.16 -14.78
C THR A 217 8.35 2.90 -14.91
N PHE A 218 7.62 3.73 -15.66
CA PHE A 218 6.21 3.49 -15.93
C PHE A 218 5.97 2.22 -16.75
N GLU A 219 6.94 1.79 -17.57
CA GLU A 219 6.87 0.50 -18.26
C GLU A 219 6.96 -0.69 -17.28
N ILE A 220 7.69 -0.54 -16.15
CA ILE A 220 7.68 -1.54 -15.07
C ILE A 220 6.26 -1.66 -14.47
N TYR A 221 5.62 -0.53 -14.18
CA TYR A 221 4.23 -0.51 -13.71
C TYR A 221 3.28 -1.20 -14.69
N ARG A 222 3.38 -0.91 -15.98
CA ARG A 222 2.53 -1.52 -17.01
C ARG A 222 2.72 -3.04 -17.10
N ARG A 223 3.95 -3.53 -16.93
CA ARG A 223 4.25 -4.96 -16.86
C ARG A 223 3.68 -5.58 -15.59
N LEU A 224 3.85 -4.89 -14.44
CA LEU A 224 3.34 -5.33 -13.14
C LEU A 224 1.82 -5.48 -13.15
N LYS A 225 1.09 -4.46 -13.61
CA LYS A 225 -0.38 -4.49 -13.75
C LYS A 225 -0.87 -5.70 -14.56
N ARG A 226 -0.15 -6.11 -15.59
CA ARG A 226 -0.55 -7.24 -16.45
C ARG A 226 -0.25 -8.60 -15.82
N ARG A 227 0.90 -8.72 -15.12
CA ARG A 227 1.35 -9.99 -14.55
C ARG A 227 0.82 -10.25 -13.15
N ASN A 228 0.68 -9.21 -12.36
CA ASN A 228 0.26 -9.29 -10.97
C ASN A 228 -0.93 -8.35 -10.71
N PRO A 229 -2.13 -8.64 -11.25
CA PRO A 229 -3.32 -7.87 -10.92
C PRO A 229 -3.63 -8.00 -9.43
N SER A 230 -3.86 -6.89 -8.77
CA SER A 230 -4.11 -6.81 -7.32
C SER A 230 -5.22 -5.81 -7.02
N PRO A 231 -5.82 -5.85 -5.82
CA PRO A 231 -6.79 -4.85 -5.38
C PRO A 231 -6.21 -3.43 -5.35
N TYR A 232 -4.90 -3.31 -5.08
CA TYR A 232 -4.21 -2.03 -5.00
C TYR A 232 -3.03 -2.01 -5.97
N LEU A 233 -3.20 -1.31 -7.08
CA LEU A 233 -2.17 -1.01 -8.05
C LEU A 233 -1.87 0.49 -8.00
N TYR A 234 -0.61 0.86 -7.88
CA TYR A 234 -0.24 2.26 -7.79
C TYR A 234 1.09 2.58 -8.47
N TYR A 235 1.14 3.79 -9.01
CA TYR A 235 2.34 4.42 -9.53
C TYR A 235 2.36 5.88 -9.08
N LEU A 236 3.29 6.24 -8.22
CA LEU A 236 3.39 7.57 -7.63
C LEU A 236 4.75 8.19 -7.93
N GLU A 237 4.75 9.33 -8.58
CA GLU A 237 5.93 10.18 -8.72
C GLU A 237 6.03 11.09 -7.49
N MET A 238 6.99 10.84 -6.63
CA MET A 238 7.21 11.60 -5.41
C MET A 238 8.54 12.37 -5.49
N ASP A 239 8.72 13.40 -4.65
CA ASP A 239 10.04 14.02 -4.52
C ASP A 239 11.02 12.98 -3.93
N GLY A 240 12.13 12.76 -4.64
CA GLY A 240 13.15 11.80 -4.24
C GLY A 240 12.92 10.37 -4.69
N CYS A 241 11.69 9.95 -5.01
CA CYS A 241 11.46 8.58 -5.43
C CYS A 241 10.23 8.39 -6.34
N THR A 242 10.19 7.23 -6.99
CA THR A 242 8.96 6.71 -7.61
C THR A 242 8.55 5.44 -6.92
N ILE A 243 7.26 5.30 -6.59
CA ILE A 243 6.70 4.14 -5.92
C ILE A 243 5.82 3.36 -6.91
N ILE A 244 6.11 2.05 -7.06
CA ILE A 244 5.42 1.17 -8.00
C ILE A 244 4.95 -0.05 -7.23
N GLY A 245 3.64 -0.26 -7.11
CA GLY A 245 3.14 -1.33 -6.27
C GLY A 245 1.96 -2.11 -6.85
N SER A 246 1.86 -3.35 -6.38
CA SER A 246 0.76 -4.28 -6.63
C SER A 246 0.44 -5.01 -5.32
N SER A 247 -0.11 -4.26 -4.37
CA SER A 247 -0.39 -4.79 -3.03
C SER A 247 -1.70 -5.59 -3.00
N PRO A 248 -1.69 -6.78 -2.41
CA PRO A 248 -2.90 -7.56 -2.22
C PRO A 248 -3.70 -7.14 -0.98
N GLU A 249 -3.13 -6.34 -0.08
CA GLU A 249 -3.62 -6.16 1.29
C GLU A 249 -3.94 -4.71 1.61
N SER A 250 -5.09 -4.48 2.26
CA SER A 250 -5.47 -3.21 2.85
C SER A 250 -4.90 -3.09 4.27
N VAL A 251 -4.36 -1.93 4.62
CA VAL A 251 -4.10 -1.60 6.02
C VAL A 251 -5.41 -1.32 6.73
N VAL A 252 -6.13 -0.32 6.26
CA VAL A 252 -7.43 0.11 6.76
C VAL A 252 -8.11 1.03 5.76
N ALA A 253 -9.42 0.90 5.65
CA ALA A 253 -10.26 1.82 4.89
C ALA A 253 -11.34 2.44 5.78
N VAL A 254 -11.74 3.67 5.46
CA VAL A 254 -12.88 4.36 6.08
C VAL A 254 -13.78 4.89 4.97
N HIS A 255 -15.03 4.49 4.98
CA HIS A 255 -16.07 4.99 4.09
C HIS A 255 -17.23 5.53 4.91
N GLY A 256 -17.45 6.84 4.84
CA GLY A 256 -18.35 7.54 5.72
C GLY A 256 -17.92 7.38 7.18
N GLN A 257 -18.69 6.63 7.97
CA GLN A 257 -18.38 6.32 9.37
C GLN A 257 -17.89 4.88 9.58
N THR A 258 -17.75 4.09 8.53
CA THR A 258 -17.40 2.67 8.66
C THR A 258 -15.90 2.48 8.48
N ILE A 259 -15.23 1.97 9.51
CA ILE A 259 -13.86 1.47 9.43
C ILE A 259 -13.91 0.03 8.94
N THR A 260 -13.01 -0.35 8.06
CA THR A 260 -12.87 -1.74 7.57
C THR A 260 -11.41 -2.15 7.52
N MET A 261 -11.12 -3.34 8.04
CA MET A 261 -9.83 -4.04 7.87
C MET A 261 -10.08 -5.42 7.26
N LYS A 262 -9.20 -5.85 6.36
CA LYS A 262 -9.30 -7.14 5.65
C LYS A 262 -8.04 -7.97 5.88
N PRO A 263 -7.94 -8.70 7.01
CA PRO A 263 -6.82 -9.60 7.23
C PRO A 263 -6.82 -10.73 6.19
N ILE A 264 -5.64 -10.99 5.65
CA ILE A 264 -5.38 -12.03 4.64
C ILE A 264 -4.24 -12.89 5.16
N ALA A 265 -4.44 -14.21 5.18
CA ALA A 265 -3.40 -15.19 5.49
C ALA A 265 -3.62 -16.48 4.72
N GLY A 266 -2.65 -17.37 4.81
CA GLY A 266 -2.71 -18.64 4.12
C GLY A 266 -2.59 -18.48 2.60
N THR A 267 -1.85 -19.34 1.97
CA THR A 267 -1.66 -19.29 0.51
C THR A 267 -1.63 -20.68 -0.08
N ARG A 268 -2.40 -20.88 -1.15
CA ARG A 268 -2.26 -22.04 -2.04
C ARG A 268 -2.23 -21.55 -3.48
N ARG A 269 -1.53 -22.28 -4.35
CA ARG A 269 -1.57 -22.02 -5.79
C ARG A 269 -2.97 -22.24 -6.35
N ARG A 270 -3.25 -21.68 -7.51
CA ARG A 270 -4.46 -22.01 -8.26
C ARG A 270 -4.32 -23.41 -8.87
N GLY A 271 -5.44 -24.11 -8.99
CA GLY A 271 -5.54 -25.35 -9.73
C GLY A 271 -5.60 -25.12 -11.25
N ALA A 272 -5.27 -26.13 -12.02
CA ALA A 272 -5.42 -26.10 -13.48
C ALA A 272 -6.89 -26.20 -13.92
N THR A 273 -7.79 -26.64 -13.02
CA THR A 273 -9.23 -26.78 -13.24
C THR A 273 -10.02 -26.24 -12.04
N PRO A 274 -11.29 -25.85 -12.21
CA PRO A 274 -12.15 -25.49 -11.10
C PRO A 274 -12.25 -26.55 -9.99
N ALA A 275 -12.27 -27.84 -10.36
CA ALA A 275 -12.32 -28.94 -9.41
C ALA A 275 -11.01 -29.05 -8.59
N GLU A 276 -9.85 -28.82 -9.21
CA GLU A 276 -8.57 -28.75 -8.49
C GLU A 276 -8.51 -27.52 -7.56
N ASP A 277 -9.05 -26.38 -7.99
CA ASP A 277 -9.19 -25.20 -7.14
C ASP A 277 -9.99 -25.50 -5.87
N ASP A 278 -11.09 -26.24 -5.99
CA ASP A 278 -11.95 -26.56 -4.84
C ASP A 278 -11.25 -27.55 -3.87
N ILE A 279 -10.44 -28.46 -4.39
CA ILE A 279 -9.60 -29.36 -3.57
C ILE A 279 -8.55 -28.53 -2.80
N LEU A 280 -7.81 -27.66 -3.49
CA LEU A 280 -6.78 -26.81 -2.87
C LEU A 280 -7.36 -25.82 -1.86
N ALA A 281 -8.57 -25.32 -2.11
CA ALA A 281 -9.31 -24.48 -1.15
C ALA A 281 -9.69 -25.26 0.11
N ALA A 282 -10.16 -26.51 -0.05
CA ALA A 282 -10.47 -27.38 1.07
C ALA A 282 -9.22 -27.77 1.88
N GLU A 283 -8.09 -28.06 1.22
CA GLU A 283 -6.81 -28.30 1.86
C GLU A 283 -6.34 -27.09 2.67
N LEU A 284 -6.46 -25.87 2.10
CA LEU A 284 -6.11 -24.63 2.79
C LEU A 284 -6.92 -24.43 4.06
N MET A 285 -8.23 -24.68 3.99
CA MET A 285 -9.14 -24.56 5.15
C MET A 285 -8.98 -25.68 6.17
N ALA A 286 -8.40 -26.81 5.81
CA ALA A 286 -8.08 -27.93 6.71
C ALA A 286 -6.69 -27.80 7.36
N ASP A 287 -5.87 -26.86 6.92
CA ASP A 287 -4.53 -26.63 7.48
C ASP A 287 -4.64 -25.87 8.81
N GLU A 288 -4.46 -26.60 9.91
CA GLU A 288 -4.59 -26.04 11.28
C GLU A 288 -3.64 -24.86 11.54
N LYS A 289 -2.44 -24.88 10.95
CA LYS A 289 -1.47 -23.79 11.11
C LYS A 289 -1.96 -22.52 10.43
N GLU A 290 -2.39 -22.61 9.17
CA GLU A 290 -2.88 -21.47 8.38
C GLU A 290 -4.15 -20.87 9.01
N VAL A 291 -5.07 -21.71 9.48
CA VAL A 291 -6.29 -21.28 10.17
C VAL A 291 -5.98 -20.63 11.52
N ALA A 292 -5.03 -21.15 12.30
CA ALA A 292 -4.62 -20.56 13.57
C ALA A 292 -3.95 -19.19 13.35
N GLU A 293 -3.06 -19.06 12.36
CA GLU A 293 -2.43 -17.79 11.99
C GLU A 293 -3.49 -16.77 11.55
N HIS A 294 -4.42 -17.18 10.70
CA HIS A 294 -5.49 -16.30 10.25
C HIS A 294 -6.39 -15.84 11.40
N THR A 295 -6.72 -16.74 12.34
CA THR A 295 -7.48 -16.41 13.56
C THR A 295 -6.79 -15.31 14.37
N MET A 296 -5.48 -15.43 14.55
CA MET A 296 -4.66 -14.42 15.25
C MET A 296 -4.73 -13.06 14.52
N LEU A 297 -4.68 -13.04 13.20
CA LEU A 297 -4.77 -11.80 12.42
C LEU A 297 -6.16 -11.17 12.49
N VAL A 298 -7.22 -11.96 12.51
CA VAL A 298 -8.60 -11.48 12.73
C VAL A 298 -8.73 -10.84 14.11
N ASP A 299 -8.19 -11.48 15.15
CA ASP A 299 -8.24 -10.92 16.52
C ASP A 299 -7.40 -9.63 16.63
N LEU A 300 -6.27 -9.56 15.94
CA LEU A 300 -5.47 -8.34 15.85
C LEU A 300 -6.24 -7.22 15.16
N ALA A 301 -6.89 -7.49 14.02
CA ALA A 301 -7.71 -6.52 13.30
C ALA A 301 -8.90 -6.03 14.16
N ARG A 302 -9.57 -6.94 14.88
CA ARG A 302 -10.63 -6.57 15.84
C ARG A 302 -10.12 -5.63 16.94
N ASN A 303 -8.93 -5.88 17.45
CA ASN A 303 -8.30 -5.04 18.47
C ASN A 303 -7.91 -3.66 17.90
N ASP A 304 -7.29 -3.62 16.73
CA ASP A 304 -6.86 -2.37 16.07
C ASP A 304 -8.07 -1.49 15.70
N VAL A 305 -9.11 -2.06 15.09
CA VAL A 305 -10.39 -1.36 14.80
C VAL A 305 -11.06 -0.92 16.10
N GLY A 306 -11.12 -1.81 17.11
CA GLY A 306 -11.81 -1.57 18.38
C GLY A 306 -11.27 -0.37 19.17
N ARG A 307 -10.01 0.00 18.98
CA ARG A 307 -9.41 1.19 19.63
C ARG A 307 -10.08 2.49 19.20
N ARG A 308 -10.67 2.54 18.02
CA ARG A 308 -11.26 3.74 17.41
C ARG A 308 -12.75 3.59 17.09
N ALA A 309 -13.32 2.44 17.40
CA ALA A 309 -14.71 2.10 17.15
C ALA A 309 -15.64 2.57 18.27
N GLU A 310 -16.88 2.84 17.91
CA GLU A 310 -17.98 2.96 18.86
C GLU A 310 -18.19 1.61 19.57
N ASN A 311 -18.42 1.66 20.88
CA ASN A 311 -18.55 0.46 21.71
C ASN A 311 -19.66 -0.48 21.20
N GLY A 312 -19.32 -1.74 21.00
CA GLY A 312 -20.27 -2.76 20.57
C GLY A 312 -20.53 -2.82 19.07
N THR A 313 -19.83 -2.03 18.25
CA THR A 313 -20.00 -2.03 16.78
C THR A 313 -18.97 -2.84 16.03
N VAL A 314 -17.96 -3.39 16.71
CA VAL A 314 -16.94 -4.24 16.06
C VAL A 314 -17.56 -5.57 15.66
N GLU A 315 -17.60 -5.84 14.39
CA GLU A 315 -18.20 -7.03 13.79
C GLU A 315 -17.23 -7.69 12.79
N VAL A 316 -17.23 -9.02 12.74
CA VAL A 316 -16.57 -9.78 11.69
C VAL A 316 -17.63 -10.06 10.62
N THR A 317 -17.71 -9.19 9.62
CA THR A 317 -18.73 -9.24 8.56
C THR A 317 -18.50 -10.39 7.59
N LYS A 318 -17.24 -10.84 7.47
CA LYS A 318 -16.84 -11.99 6.67
C LYS A 318 -15.74 -12.75 7.42
N LEU A 319 -15.94 -14.06 7.65
CA LEU A 319 -14.98 -14.87 8.38
C LEU A 319 -14.46 -16.02 7.51
N MET A 320 -13.13 -16.12 7.37
CA MET A 320 -12.41 -17.25 6.77
C MET A 320 -12.98 -17.72 5.43
N THR A 321 -13.15 -16.79 4.48
CA THR A 321 -13.59 -17.14 3.13
C THR A 321 -12.36 -17.29 2.23
N VAL A 322 -12.33 -18.36 1.42
CA VAL A 322 -11.27 -18.50 0.42
C VAL A 322 -11.56 -17.61 -0.78
N GLU A 323 -10.69 -16.64 -1.01
CA GLU A 323 -10.71 -15.79 -2.20
C GLU A 323 -9.69 -16.28 -3.22
N LYS A 324 -10.15 -16.46 -4.48
CA LYS A 324 -9.35 -16.97 -5.58
C LYS A 324 -8.84 -15.81 -6.42
N TYR A 325 -7.53 -15.60 -6.41
CA TYR A 325 -6.82 -14.59 -7.22
C TYR A 325 -6.33 -15.22 -8.53
N SER A 326 -5.54 -14.51 -9.35
CA SER A 326 -5.07 -15.02 -10.64
C SER A 326 -4.18 -16.27 -10.49
N ASP A 327 -3.23 -16.25 -9.57
CA ASP A 327 -2.19 -17.28 -9.44
C ASP A 327 -2.23 -18.02 -8.11
N VAL A 328 -2.91 -17.45 -7.11
CA VAL A 328 -3.01 -17.95 -5.75
C VAL A 328 -4.42 -17.81 -5.20
N MET A 329 -4.70 -18.49 -4.10
CA MET A 329 -5.88 -18.27 -3.27
C MET A 329 -5.45 -18.04 -1.82
N HIS A 330 -6.25 -17.25 -1.09
CA HIS A 330 -5.98 -16.89 0.29
C HIS A 330 -7.23 -17.07 1.15
N ILE A 331 -7.02 -17.24 2.47
CA ILE A 331 -8.08 -17.09 3.47
C ILE A 331 -8.21 -15.59 3.75
N VAL A 332 -9.42 -15.06 3.62
CA VAL A 332 -9.75 -13.65 3.82
C VAL A 332 -10.87 -13.52 4.83
N SER A 333 -10.71 -12.58 5.74
CA SER A 333 -11.79 -12.13 6.63
C SER A 333 -11.99 -10.62 6.50
N GLU A 334 -13.13 -10.12 6.98
CA GLU A 334 -13.40 -8.70 7.02
C GLU A 334 -13.91 -8.31 8.41
N VAL A 335 -13.24 -7.34 9.01
CA VAL A 335 -13.61 -6.75 10.30
C VAL A 335 -14.03 -5.32 10.05
N SER A 336 -15.23 -4.96 10.48
CA SER A 336 -15.75 -3.60 10.37
C SER A 336 -16.28 -3.07 11.69
N ALA A 337 -16.35 -1.76 11.81
CA ALA A 337 -16.97 -1.06 12.93
C ALA A 337 -17.36 0.37 12.53
N ILE A 338 -18.20 0.98 13.35
CA ILE A 338 -18.52 2.40 13.24
C ILE A 338 -17.45 3.21 13.98
N LEU A 339 -16.93 4.23 13.32
CA LEU A 339 -15.98 5.17 13.89
C LEU A 339 -16.60 5.89 15.09
N LYS A 340 -15.89 5.91 16.21
CA LYS A 340 -16.37 6.57 17.43
C LYS A 340 -16.50 8.08 17.20
N GLN A 341 -17.54 8.68 17.76
CA GLN A 341 -17.74 10.12 17.67
C GLN A 341 -16.50 10.91 18.13
N GLY A 342 -16.09 11.89 17.33
CA GLY A 342 -14.89 12.69 17.57
C GLY A 342 -13.56 12.05 17.09
N HIS A 343 -13.62 10.84 16.52
CA HIS A 343 -12.49 10.25 15.80
C HIS A 343 -12.65 10.40 14.29
N THR A 344 -11.53 10.37 13.60
CA THR A 344 -11.45 10.57 12.15
C THR A 344 -10.74 9.42 11.46
N ALA A 345 -10.71 9.44 10.13
CA ALA A 345 -9.94 8.49 9.33
C ALA A 345 -8.43 8.48 9.69
N PHE A 346 -7.90 9.62 10.15
CA PHE A 346 -6.52 9.71 10.64
C PHE A 346 -6.28 8.87 11.89
N ASP A 347 -7.23 8.83 12.80
CA ASP A 347 -7.17 7.97 13.99
C ASP A 347 -7.23 6.48 13.63
N ALA A 348 -8.02 6.13 12.60
CA ALA A 348 -8.10 4.76 12.11
C ALA A 348 -6.76 4.31 11.51
N LEU A 349 -6.09 5.17 10.72
CA LEU A 349 -4.77 4.85 10.17
C LEU A 349 -3.71 4.71 11.27
N ARG A 350 -3.69 5.60 12.28
CA ARG A 350 -2.79 5.49 13.45
C ARG A 350 -2.92 4.15 14.18
N ALA A 351 -4.14 3.61 14.28
CA ALA A 351 -4.38 2.32 14.93
C ALA A 351 -3.92 1.14 14.05
N GLY A 352 -4.05 1.27 12.73
CA GLY A 352 -3.74 0.22 11.76
C GLY A 352 -2.24 0.07 11.45
N LEU A 353 -1.47 1.17 11.48
CA LEU A 353 -0.06 1.15 11.09
C LEU A 353 0.91 0.98 12.29
N PRO A 354 2.02 0.23 12.07
CA PRO A 354 2.22 -0.77 11.03
C PRO A 354 1.28 -1.97 11.20
N ALA A 355 0.94 -2.64 10.09
CA ALA A 355 0.08 -3.83 10.14
C ALA A 355 0.77 -5.00 10.85
N GLY A 356 -0.02 -5.84 11.53
CA GLY A 356 0.51 -7.00 12.25
C GLY A 356 1.11 -8.06 11.33
N THR A 357 0.59 -8.19 10.12
CA THR A 357 1.08 -9.11 9.07
C THR A 357 2.52 -8.86 8.62
N VAL A 358 3.06 -7.67 8.90
CA VAL A 358 4.44 -7.28 8.57
C VAL A 358 5.27 -6.89 9.79
N SER A 359 4.69 -6.92 10.98
CA SER A 359 5.39 -6.65 12.25
C SER A 359 5.43 -7.89 13.14
N GLY A 360 4.32 -8.34 13.67
CA GLY A 360 4.22 -9.52 14.52
C GLY A 360 3.30 -9.32 15.70
N ALA A 361 3.36 -10.25 16.65
CA ALA A 361 2.49 -10.28 17.83
C ALA A 361 3.27 -10.68 19.10
N PRO A 362 3.15 -9.93 20.23
CA PRO A 362 2.48 -8.63 20.38
C PRO A 362 3.17 -7.53 19.57
N LYS A 363 2.39 -6.64 18.95
CA LYS A 363 2.86 -5.66 17.93
C LYS A 363 4.07 -4.84 18.37
N ILE A 364 4.02 -4.18 19.53
CA ILE A 364 5.10 -3.29 20.03
C ILE A 364 6.38 -4.08 20.35
N ALA A 365 6.27 -5.26 20.97
CA ALA A 365 7.42 -6.11 21.26
C ALA A 365 8.08 -6.60 19.96
N ALA A 366 7.28 -7.03 18.99
CA ALA A 366 7.77 -7.45 17.67
C ALA A 366 8.50 -6.30 16.94
N MET A 367 7.95 -5.07 16.96
CA MET A 367 8.60 -3.91 16.35
C MET A 367 9.92 -3.55 17.01
N ARG A 368 10.03 -3.65 18.35
CA ARG A 368 11.30 -3.45 19.06
C ARG A 368 12.35 -4.48 18.66
N LEU A 369 11.94 -5.73 18.51
CA LEU A 369 12.84 -6.79 18.07
C LEU A 369 13.28 -6.59 16.62
N ILE A 370 12.38 -6.19 15.73
CA ILE A 370 12.70 -5.81 14.34
C ILE A 370 13.78 -4.71 14.35
N ASN A 371 13.59 -3.66 15.15
CA ASN A 371 14.53 -2.54 15.23
C ASN A 371 15.91 -2.96 15.77
N GLN A 372 16.00 -4.04 16.54
CA GLN A 372 17.28 -4.60 17.02
C GLN A 372 17.96 -5.50 15.98
N MET A 373 17.18 -6.21 15.15
CA MET A 373 17.70 -7.18 14.18
C MET A 373 18.03 -6.54 12.82
N GLU A 374 17.21 -5.61 12.35
CA GLU A 374 17.43 -4.95 11.06
C GLU A 374 18.45 -3.82 11.22
N GLN A 375 19.31 -3.63 10.21
CA GLN A 375 20.43 -2.69 10.25
C GLN A 375 20.10 -1.32 9.64
N VAL A 376 18.98 -1.23 8.91
CA VAL A 376 18.55 -0.02 8.19
C VAL A 376 17.05 0.17 8.32
N LYS A 377 16.59 1.40 8.15
CA LYS A 377 15.16 1.73 8.10
C LYS A 377 14.44 0.90 7.04
N ARG A 378 13.19 0.53 7.33
CA ARG A 378 12.28 -0.08 6.36
C ARG A 378 11.77 0.93 5.35
N GLY A 379 11.59 2.18 5.78
CA GLY A 379 11.05 3.25 4.96
C GLY A 379 9.62 2.98 4.52
N ILE A 380 9.38 2.95 3.21
CA ILE A 380 8.04 2.73 2.65
C ILE A 380 7.54 1.31 2.90
N TYR A 381 8.43 0.31 2.87
CA TYR A 381 8.07 -1.09 3.12
C TYR A 381 7.42 -1.26 4.50
N SER A 382 6.34 -2.02 4.58
CA SER A 382 5.53 -2.24 5.79
C SER A 382 4.75 -1.02 6.30
N GLY A 383 4.83 0.11 5.60
CA GLY A 383 3.96 1.26 5.80
C GLY A 383 2.67 1.16 4.99
N GLY A 384 2.03 2.30 4.73
CA GLY A 384 0.82 2.43 3.93
C GLY A 384 1.02 3.32 2.71
N VAL A 385 0.43 2.95 1.58
CA VAL A 385 0.28 3.78 0.39
C VAL A 385 -1.20 3.98 0.11
N GLY A 386 -1.64 5.23 0.00
CA GLY A 386 -3.07 5.49 -0.16
C GLY A 386 -3.43 6.96 -0.09
N TYR A 387 -4.66 7.22 0.30
CA TYR A 387 -5.20 8.57 0.32
C TYR A 387 -6.12 8.84 1.51
N PHE A 388 -6.22 10.12 1.87
CA PHE A 388 -7.31 10.73 2.62
C PHE A 388 -8.07 11.65 1.67
N SER A 389 -9.37 11.47 1.53
CA SER A 389 -10.23 12.24 0.65
C SER A 389 -10.84 13.46 1.36
N PHE A 390 -11.07 14.55 0.62
CA PHE A 390 -11.74 15.75 1.17
C PHE A 390 -13.18 15.50 1.64
N ASN A 391 -13.80 14.38 1.28
CA ASN A 391 -15.11 13.96 1.79
C ASN A 391 -15.05 13.14 3.09
N GLY A 392 -13.83 12.90 3.62
CA GLY A 392 -13.61 12.15 4.85
C GLY A 392 -13.34 10.65 4.65
N ASP A 393 -13.49 10.13 3.44
CA ASP A 393 -13.13 8.76 3.11
C ASP A 393 -11.61 8.58 3.08
N MET A 394 -11.15 7.35 3.31
CA MET A 394 -9.73 6.99 3.32
C MET A 394 -9.57 5.55 2.86
N ASP A 395 -8.49 5.28 2.12
CA ASP A 395 -8.09 3.90 1.83
C ASP A 395 -6.56 3.82 1.70
N PHE A 396 -5.94 2.95 2.51
CA PHE A 396 -4.50 2.70 2.50
C PHE A 396 -4.21 1.22 2.28
N ALA A 397 -3.48 0.93 1.21
CA ALA A 397 -2.86 -0.36 0.96
C ALA A 397 -1.63 -0.54 1.84
N LEU A 398 -1.38 -1.76 2.29
CA LEU A 398 -0.11 -2.12 2.92
C LEU A 398 1.01 -2.05 1.86
N ALA A 399 2.10 -1.37 2.17
CA ALA A 399 3.23 -1.21 1.26
C ALA A 399 4.09 -2.50 1.22
N ILE A 400 3.53 -3.54 0.64
CA ILE A 400 4.18 -4.80 0.28
C ILE A 400 4.03 -5.03 -1.23
N ARG A 401 4.79 -5.92 -1.81
CA ARG A 401 4.80 -6.10 -3.28
C ARG A 401 5.02 -4.78 -4.00
N THR A 402 5.93 -3.98 -3.47
CA THR A 402 6.20 -2.60 -3.84
C THR A 402 7.67 -2.44 -4.19
N MET A 403 7.92 -1.71 -5.27
CA MET A 403 9.24 -1.25 -5.68
C MET A 403 9.36 0.22 -5.34
N VAL A 404 10.50 0.60 -4.82
CA VAL A 404 10.90 2.01 -4.61
C VAL A 404 12.05 2.28 -5.56
N VAL A 405 11.89 3.30 -6.38
CA VAL A 405 12.91 3.74 -7.32
C VAL A 405 13.46 5.06 -6.81
N GLU A 406 14.74 5.06 -6.49
CA GLU A 406 15.45 6.22 -5.98
C GLU A 406 16.71 6.38 -6.83
N GLU A 407 16.95 7.59 -7.37
CA GLU A 407 18.00 7.88 -8.36
C GLU A 407 18.02 6.85 -9.51
N GLU A 408 19.10 6.07 -9.66
CA GLU A 408 19.28 5.02 -10.68
C GLU A 408 19.11 3.62 -10.11
N THR A 409 18.55 3.49 -8.90
CA THR A 409 18.43 2.24 -8.17
C THR A 409 16.96 1.87 -7.93
N LEU A 410 16.64 0.61 -8.12
CA LEU A 410 15.35 0.02 -7.86
C LEU A 410 15.45 -0.94 -6.68
N HIS A 411 14.61 -0.73 -5.68
CA HIS A 411 14.59 -1.48 -4.43
C HIS A 411 13.30 -2.30 -4.30
N VAL A 412 13.43 -3.53 -3.83
CA VAL A 412 12.34 -4.42 -3.44
C VAL A 412 12.64 -4.93 -2.04
N GLN A 413 11.66 -4.90 -1.14
CA GLN A 413 11.81 -5.44 0.22
C GLN A 413 10.74 -6.48 0.49
N ALA A 414 11.13 -7.56 1.17
CA ALA A 414 10.24 -8.64 1.55
C ALA A 414 10.66 -9.25 2.89
N GLY A 415 9.68 -9.70 3.67
CA GLY A 415 9.87 -10.36 4.95
C GLY A 415 9.20 -11.72 5.03
N ALA A 416 9.59 -12.49 6.02
CA ALA A 416 8.99 -13.79 6.35
C ALA A 416 8.52 -13.82 7.79
N GLY A 417 7.38 -14.45 8.03
CA GLY A 417 6.78 -14.59 9.36
C GLY A 417 7.45 -15.70 10.17
N VAL A 418 8.27 -15.33 11.13
CA VAL A 418 9.01 -16.26 11.98
C VAL A 418 8.19 -16.67 13.20
N VAL A 419 8.02 -17.98 13.37
CA VAL A 419 7.42 -18.64 14.53
C VAL A 419 8.41 -19.65 15.12
N LEU A 420 8.05 -20.31 16.23
CA LEU A 420 8.94 -21.21 16.94
C LEU A 420 9.54 -22.33 16.06
N ASP A 421 8.72 -22.89 15.16
CA ASP A 421 9.09 -24.02 14.30
C ASP A 421 9.65 -23.60 12.94
N SER A 422 9.89 -22.30 12.73
CA SER A 422 10.48 -21.77 11.51
C SER A 422 11.88 -22.38 11.25
N VAL A 423 12.19 -22.63 9.98
CA VAL A 423 13.49 -23.11 9.53
C VAL A 423 14.23 -21.95 8.85
N PRO A 424 15.37 -21.47 9.38
CA PRO A 424 16.03 -20.25 8.90
C PRO A 424 16.20 -20.19 7.38
N ALA A 425 16.73 -21.26 6.76
CA ALA A 425 16.91 -21.30 5.32
C ALA A 425 15.60 -21.22 4.52
N LYS A 426 14.49 -21.77 5.04
CA LYS A 426 13.18 -21.71 4.39
C LYS A 426 12.60 -20.30 4.47
N GLU A 427 12.76 -19.62 5.59
CA GLU A 427 12.30 -18.24 5.77
C GLU A 427 13.07 -17.28 4.85
N TYR A 428 14.37 -17.49 4.69
CA TYR A 428 15.15 -16.77 3.69
C TYR A 428 14.62 -17.00 2.26
N GLU A 429 14.40 -18.26 1.87
CA GLU A 429 13.81 -18.59 0.58
C GLU A 429 12.42 -17.96 0.39
N GLU A 430 11.61 -17.89 1.44
CA GLU A 430 10.30 -17.25 1.40
C GLU A 430 10.40 -15.77 1.04
N THR A 431 11.36 -15.03 1.60
CA THR A 431 11.58 -13.62 1.23
C THR A 431 11.94 -13.47 -0.24
N LEU A 432 12.81 -14.34 -0.76
CA LEU A 432 13.17 -14.35 -2.19
C LEU A 432 11.96 -14.68 -3.07
N ASN A 433 11.14 -15.65 -2.69
CA ASN A 433 9.93 -16.03 -3.42
C ASN A 433 8.90 -14.88 -3.43
N LYS A 434 8.72 -14.17 -2.31
CA LYS A 434 7.85 -13.00 -2.22
C LYS A 434 8.34 -11.84 -3.11
N ALA A 435 9.64 -11.63 -3.23
CA ALA A 435 10.23 -10.61 -4.09
C ALA A 435 10.31 -11.01 -5.57
N LYS A 436 10.38 -12.31 -5.87
CA LYS A 436 10.65 -12.87 -7.19
C LYS A 436 9.76 -12.32 -8.29
N ALA A 437 8.44 -12.27 -8.04
CA ALA A 437 7.48 -11.78 -9.04
C ALA A 437 7.76 -10.32 -9.45
N LEU A 438 8.12 -9.46 -8.49
CA LEU A 438 8.49 -8.07 -8.76
C LEU A 438 9.82 -7.99 -9.52
N MET A 439 10.83 -8.71 -9.06
CA MET A 439 12.15 -8.72 -9.70
C MET A 439 12.09 -9.23 -11.13
N GLU A 440 11.30 -10.27 -11.40
CA GLU A 440 11.09 -10.79 -12.76
C GLU A 440 10.37 -9.79 -13.66
N VAL A 441 9.31 -9.13 -13.15
CA VAL A 441 8.58 -8.10 -13.90
C VAL A 441 9.47 -6.93 -14.25
N ALA A 442 10.32 -6.47 -13.34
CA ALA A 442 11.25 -5.38 -13.57
C ALA A 442 12.26 -5.70 -14.67
N ARG A 443 12.83 -6.91 -14.64
CA ARG A 443 13.86 -7.39 -15.60
C ARG A 443 13.31 -7.90 -16.93
N TYR A 444 12.00 -8.15 -17.00
CA TYR A 444 11.43 -8.84 -18.16
C TYR A 444 11.47 -7.95 -19.41
N ASP A 445 12.22 -8.39 -20.39
CA ASP A 445 12.21 -7.83 -21.74
C ASP A 445 11.08 -8.46 -22.56
N SER A 446 10.08 -7.66 -22.96
CA SER A 446 8.88 -8.13 -23.67
C SER A 446 9.16 -8.59 -25.12
N PHE A 447 10.41 -8.61 -25.54
CA PHE A 447 10.82 -8.92 -26.91
C PHE A 447 11.29 -10.37 -27.15
N ASN A 448 11.37 -11.20 -26.11
CA ASN A 448 11.69 -12.63 -26.29
C ASN A 448 10.40 -13.48 -26.18
N ARG A 449 9.55 -13.40 -27.20
CA ARG A 449 8.60 -14.44 -27.62
C ARG A 449 8.70 -14.64 -29.10
#